data_28aeab5c64146a4c49c3e3d09b5b806c
#
_entry.id   28aeab5c64146a4c49c3e3d09b5b806c
#
_cell.length_a   1.000
_cell.length_b   1.000
_cell.length_c   1.000
_cell.angle_alpha   90.00
_cell.angle_beta   90.00
_cell.angle_gamma   90.00
#
_symmetry.space_group_name_H-M   'P 1'
#
loop_
_entity.id
_entity.type
_entity.pdbx_description
1 polymer ?
#
loop_
_entity_poly.entity_id
_entity_poly.type
_entity_poly.pdbx_seq_one_letter_code
_entity_poly.pdbx_strand_id
1 'polypeptide(L)'
;LECCFVLNSPITNSSSEGSSIDSEKSIRIMSTDPATAGITQVGSIPLEDDNSIEGLYLNNDRLALINSSGWWGRWGNSFETLDSWVNQSVGFKIYNSTNTESPEKLWEMEVEGGFVSSRKVGNKVHLVTRHTPQVEGLKYFVSDSATYLNNEQLIDALSIEDILPKFKINGIEREILQADSCYVTDVNHELAPANTGSPILTIILAIDIENPSIVSAVCYNESTNGIYVSENSIYLTQGDYTDGNEPKTLVHKFSIGSSIMYGGSGKID
;
A
#
# COMPACT_ATOMS: atom_id res chain seq x y z
N LEU A 1 5.92 18.28 27.37
CA LEU A 1 5.10 18.70 26.22
C LEU A 1 4.83 17.45 25.42
N GLU A 2 3.57 17.00 25.42
CA GLU A 2 3.14 15.91 24.53
C GLU A 2 2.66 16.56 23.22
N CYS A 3 3.26 16.18 22.09
CA CYS A 3 2.83 16.62 20.76
C CYS A 3 1.89 15.57 20.16
N CYS A 4 0.74 16.04 19.67
CA CYS A 4 -0.22 15.22 18.93
C CYS A 4 -0.23 15.63 17.47
N PHE A 5 -0.37 14.67 16.55
CA PHE A 5 -0.55 14.92 15.13
C PHE A 5 -2.02 14.77 14.78
N VAL A 6 -2.61 15.76 14.14
CA VAL A 6 -4.01 15.77 13.73
C VAL A 6 -4.12 16.01 12.24
N LEU A 7 -4.86 15.15 11.56
CA LEU A 7 -5.21 15.34 10.16
C LEU A 7 -6.29 16.42 10.03
N ASN A 8 -6.08 17.37 9.13
CA ASN A 8 -7.08 18.34 8.73
C ASN A 8 -7.53 18.01 7.30
N SER A 9 -8.72 17.43 7.19
CA SER A 9 -9.44 17.41 5.91
C SER A 9 -10.28 18.69 5.82
N PRO A 10 -10.35 19.38 4.67
CA PRO A 10 -11.25 20.50 4.51
C PRO A 10 -12.68 20.01 4.76
N ILE A 11 -13.36 20.64 5.72
CA ILE A 11 -14.78 20.42 5.92
C ILE A 11 -15.48 21.18 4.80
N THR A 12 -15.97 20.48 3.78
CA THR A 12 -16.86 21.06 2.78
C THR A 12 -18.22 21.25 3.43
N ASN A 13 -18.44 22.41 4.06
CA ASN A 13 -19.78 22.86 4.42
C ASN A 13 -20.47 23.29 3.13
N SER A 14 -21.37 22.47 2.63
CA SER A 14 -22.32 22.84 1.59
C SER A 14 -23.40 23.76 2.18
N SER A 15 -23.10 25.05 2.34
CA SER A 15 -24.12 26.09 2.47
C SER A 15 -23.52 27.46 2.15
N SER A 16 -24.00 28.02 1.04
CA SER A 16 -24.12 29.45 0.68
C SER A 16 -22.90 30.36 0.79
N GLU A 17 -22.50 30.82 -0.41
CA GLU A 17 -21.93 32.11 -0.76
C GLU A 17 -20.64 32.60 -0.07
N GLY A 18 -19.55 32.62 -0.86
CA GLY A 18 -18.56 33.70 -0.84
C GLY A 18 -17.48 33.61 0.22
N SER A 19 -16.58 32.74 0.03
CA SER A 19 -15.11 32.85 0.09
C SER A 19 -14.53 31.43 0.07
N SER A 20 -13.89 31.06 -1.01
CA SER A 20 -13.02 29.89 -1.04
C SER A 20 -11.86 30.16 -0.10
N ILE A 21 -11.99 29.73 1.16
CA ILE A 21 -10.82 29.48 1.98
C ILE A 21 -10.22 28.23 1.36
N ASP A 22 -9.22 28.41 0.54
CA ASP A 22 -8.32 27.37 0.09
C ASP A 22 -7.61 26.83 1.34
N SER A 23 -8.26 25.92 2.06
CA SER A 23 -7.64 25.27 3.21
C SER A 23 -6.75 24.17 2.65
N GLU A 24 -5.49 24.49 2.38
CA GLU A 24 -4.47 23.50 2.02
C GLU A 24 -4.55 22.33 2.98
N LYS A 25 -4.64 21.12 2.44
CA LYS A 25 -4.57 19.89 3.24
C LYS A 25 -3.23 19.86 3.97
N SER A 26 -3.24 19.59 5.24
CA SER A 26 -2.02 19.52 6.03
C SER A 26 -2.15 18.60 7.23
N ILE A 27 -1.02 18.07 7.68
CA ILE A 27 -0.90 17.46 9.00
C ILE A 27 -0.55 18.59 9.97
N ARG A 28 -1.41 18.80 10.97
CA ARG A 28 -1.17 19.78 12.03
C ARG A 28 -0.40 19.14 13.17
N ILE A 29 0.57 19.86 13.69
CA ILE A 29 1.31 19.48 14.87
C ILE A 29 0.78 20.32 16.03
N MET A 30 0.22 19.64 17.02
CA MET A 30 -0.44 20.28 18.15
C MET A 30 0.39 20.04 19.42
N SER A 31 0.60 21.09 20.20
CA SER A 31 1.11 21.00 21.56
C SER A 31 -0.06 20.99 22.53
N THR A 32 0.01 20.15 23.55
CA THR A 32 -0.97 20.09 24.64
C THR A 32 -0.38 20.59 25.94
N ASP A 33 -1.16 21.32 26.71
CA ASP A 33 -0.83 21.72 28.08
C ASP A 33 -1.75 20.98 29.05
N PRO A 34 -1.28 19.94 29.75
CA PRO A 34 -2.11 19.17 30.68
C PRO A 34 -2.66 20.00 31.85
N ALA A 35 -2.02 21.10 32.22
CA ALA A 35 -2.43 21.91 33.36
C ALA A 35 -3.66 22.78 33.01
N THR A 36 -3.77 23.21 31.77
CA THR A 36 -4.86 24.09 31.30
C THR A 36 -5.82 23.40 30.34
N ALA A 37 -5.56 22.15 29.96
CA ALA A 37 -6.21 21.44 28.87
C ALA A 37 -6.16 22.24 27.54
N GLY A 38 -5.19 23.12 27.40
CA GLY A 38 -4.99 23.95 26.22
C GLY A 38 -4.39 23.11 25.07
N ILE A 39 -4.84 23.40 23.86
CA ILE A 39 -4.28 22.82 22.62
C ILE A 39 -3.89 23.96 21.70
N THR A 40 -2.64 23.96 21.26
CA THR A 40 -2.10 25.00 20.37
C THR A 40 -1.40 24.38 19.18
N GLN A 41 -1.71 24.86 17.98
CA GLN A 41 -0.96 24.44 16.80
C GLN A 41 0.44 25.05 16.83
N VAL A 42 1.47 24.20 16.75
CA VAL A 42 2.89 24.60 16.78
C VAL A 42 3.56 24.40 15.43
N GLY A 43 2.97 23.67 14.50
CA GLY A 43 3.53 23.49 13.16
C GLY A 43 2.57 22.77 12.23
N SER A 44 2.99 22.58 10.99
CA SER A 44 2.24 21.81 10.00
C SER A 44 3.15 21.24 8.91
N ILE A 45 2.70 20.13 8.31
CA ILE A 45 3.30 19.53 7.12
C ILE A 45 2.26 19.66 6.00
N PRO A 46 2.53 20.43 4.94
CA PRO A 46 1.62 20.56 3.81
C PRO A 46 1.52 19.22 3.06
N LEU A 47 0.34 18.92 2.54
CA LEU A 47 0.05 17.73 1.74
C LEU A 47 -0.30 18.14 0.31
N GLU A 48 0.06 17.30 -0.62
CA GLU A 48 -0.39 17.45 -2.02
C GLU A 48 -1.89 17.18 -2.12
N ASP A 49 -2.62 17.94 -2.91
CA ASP A 49 -4.08 18.00 -2.91
C ASP A 49 -4.78 16.67 -3.21
N ASP A 50 -4.18 15.84 -4.07
CA ASP A 50 -4.78 14.60 -4.53
C ASP A 50 -4.45 13.38 -3.67
N ASN A 51 -3.68 13.57 -2.61
CA ASN A 51 -3.24 12.47 -1.76
C ASN A 51 -4.15 12.28 -0.53
N SER A 52 -4.51 11.02 -0.26
CA SER A 52 -5.10 10.62 1.02
C SER A 52 -4.03 10.16 2.00
N ILE A 53 -4.24 10.42 3.28
CA ILE A 53 -3.34 9.94 4.35
C ILE A 53 -3.85 8.59 4.82
N GLU A 54 -2.96 7.60 4.72
CA GLU A 54 -3.23 6.20 5.07
C GLU A 54 -2.66 5.82 6.43
N GLY A 55 -1.63 6.52 6.89
CA GLY A 55 -1.03 6.24 8.18
C GLY A 55 -0.02 7.28 8.64
N LEU A 56 0.07 7.41 9.97
CA LEU A 56 1.06 8.22 10.66
C LEU A 56 1.69 7.39 11.77
N TYR A 57 3.02 7.34 11.81
CA TYR A 57 3.77 6.62 12.82
C TYR A 57 4.88 7.49 13.38
N LEU A 58 4.89 7.63 14.69
CA LEU A 58 5.98 8.30 15.39
C LEU A 58 6.95 7.26 15.97
N ASN A 59 8.25 7.51 15.81
CA ASN A 59 9.32 6.78 16.43
C ASN A 59 10.41 7.75 16.86
N ASN A 60 10.50 8.02 18.16
CA ASN A 60 11.33 9.11 18.71
C ASN A 60 11.02 10.45 18.01
N ASP A 61 12.00 11.04 17.35
CA ASP A 61 11.92 12.28 16.58
C ASP A 61 11.64 12.07 15.08
N ARG A 62 11.27 10.85 14.68
CA ARG A 62 10.96 10.50 13.30
C ARG A 62 9.46 10.30 13.13
N LEU A 63 8.87 11.11 12.26
CA LEU A 63 7.49 10.95 11.83
C LEU A 63 7.46 10.28 10.46
N ALA A 64 6.91 9.08 10.38
CA ALA A 64 6.61 8.42 9.12
C ALA A 64 5.18 8.72 8.70
N LEU A 65 5.03 9.20 7.47
CA LEU A 65 3.77 9.49 6.81
C LEU A 65 3.57 8.54 5.65
N ILE A 66 2.41 7.91 5.59
CA ILE A 66 1.99 7.11 4.44
C ILE A 66 0.84 7.84 3.76
N ASN A 67 0.99 8.05 2.47
CA ASN A 67 -0.05 8.64 1.63
C ASN A 67 -0.28 7.79 0.38
N SER A 68 -1.45 7.88 -0.22
CA SER A 68 -1.75 7.25 -1.50
C SER A 68 -2.30 8.27 -2.49
N SER A 69 -1.90 8.13 -3.75
CA SER A 69 -2.51 8.84 -4.87
C SER A 69 -3.58 7.93 -5.48
N GLY A 70 -4.82 8.39 -5.44
CA GLY A 70 -5.94 7.66 -6.02
C GLY A 70 -6.89 7.04 -4.98
N TRP A 71 -8.13 6.93 -5.38
CA TRP A 71 -9.19 6.41 -4.54
C TRP A 71 -9.37 4.90 -4.75
N TRP A 72 -9.18 4.14 -3.70
CA TRP A 72 -9.51 2.73 -3.63
C TRP A 72 -11.01 2.57 -3.42
N GLY A 73 -11.74 2.11 -4.41
CA GLY A 73 -13.14 1.82 -4.19
C GLY A 73 -14.07 1.89 -5.40
N ARG A 74 -13.58 2.05 -6.60
CA ARG A 74 -14.39 1.77 -7.76
C ARG A 74 -14.51 0.26 -8.01
N TRP A 75 -15.25 -0.40 -7.17
CA TRP A 75 -15.94 -1.63 -7.51
C TRP A 75 -17.13 -1.24 -8.42
N GLY A 76 -16.84 -0.62 -9.53
CA GLY A 76 -17.83 -0.28 -10.56
C GLY A 76 -17.62 -1.18 -11.76
N ASN A 77 -18.66 -1.51 -12.43
CA ASN A 77 -18.84 -2.35 -13.62
C ASN A 77 -17.87 -2.10 -14.81
N SER A 78 -16.74 -1.54 -14.63
CA SER A 78 -15.77 -1.25 -15.66
C SER A 78 -14.49 -2.08 -15.52
N PHE A 79 -14.66 -3.41 -15.46
CA PHE A 79 -13.58 -4.31 -15.85
C PHE A 79 -13.21 -4.15 -17.33
N GLU A 80 -13.90 -3.29 -18.06
CA GLU A 80 -13.66 -3.03 -19.48
C GLU A 80 -12.47 -2.11 -19.72
N THR A 81 -12.06 -1.32 -18.73
CA THR A 81 -10.87 -0.46 -18.83
C THR A 81 -10.09 -0.48 -17.53
N LEU A 82 -8.80 -0.76 -17.62
CA LEU A 82 -7.84 -0.68 -16.53
C LEU A 82 -7.58 0.74 -16.01
N ASP A 83 -8.26 1.73 -16.53
CA ASP A 83 -8.06 3.15 -16.20
C ASP A 83 -8.21 3.43 -14.69
N SER A 84 -8.90 2.54 -13.94
CA SER A 84 -9.06 2.68 -12.49
C SER A 84 -7.83 2.29 -11.66
N TRP A 85 -6.85 1.59 -12.27
CA TRP A 85 -5.62 1.15 -11.61
C TRP A 85 -4.38 1.89 -12.12
N VAL A 86 -4.54 2.66 -13.20
CA VAL A 86 -3.47 3.40 -13.85
C VAL A 86 -3.01 4.55 -12.95
N ASN A 87 -1.70 4.71 -12.79
CA ASN A 87 -1.06 5.82 -12.08
C ASN A 87 -1.37 5.91 -10.57
N GLN A 88 -1.69 4.80 -9.92
CA GLN A 88 -1.76 4.78 -8.46
C GLN A 88 -0.37 4.57 -7.87
N SER A 89 -0.07 5.29 -6.82
CA SER A 89 1.14 5.11 -6.04
C SER A 89 0.89 5.27 -4.54
N VAL A 90 1.74 4.62 -3.77
CA VAL A 90 1.79 4.77 -2.31
C VAL A 90 3.10 5.43 -1.95
N GLY A 91 3.02 6.58 -1.33
CA GLY A 91 4.15 7.32 -0.80
C GLY A 91 4.42 6.97 0.66
N PHE A 92 5.70 6.88 1.00
CA PHE A 92 6.17 6.75 2.38
C PHE A 92 7.22 7.84 2.62
N LYS A 93 6.92 8.78 3.50
CA LYS A 93 7.79 9.93 3.76
C LYS A 93 8.22 9.92 5.22
N ILE A 94 9.48 10.22 5.49
CA ILE A 94 10.01 10.35 6.85
C ILE A 94 10.46 11.77 7.09
N TYR A 95 9.98 12.34 8.18
CA TYR A 95 10.30 13.69 8.63
C TYR A 95 11.08 13.65 9.95
N ASN A 96 12.02 14.56 10.11
CA ASN A 96 12.56 14.91 11.41
C ASN A 96 11.57 15.88 12.09
N SER A 97 11.01 15.47 13.21
CA SER A 97 10.04 16.26 13.99
C SER A 97 10.64 16.89 15.24
N THR A 98 11.97 16.90 15.41
CA THR A 98 12.66 17.58 16.52
C THR A 98 12.27 19.06 16.56
N ASN A 99 12.25 19.72 15.40
CA ASN A 99 11.66 21.04 15.25
C ASN A 99 10.21 20.92 14.78
N THR A 100 9.28 21.00 15.71
CA THR A 100 7.84 20.85 15.44
C THR A 100 7.26 21.99 14.62
N GLU A 101 7.88 23.19 14.63
CA GLU A 101 7.41 24.35 13.86
C GLU A 101 7.70 24.17 12.37
N SER A 102 8.80 23.49 12.03
CA SER A 102 9.23 23.23 10.65
C SER A 102 9.87 21.85 10.53
N PRO A 103 9.07 20.77 10.45
CA PRO A 103 9.58 19.42 10.24
C PRO A 103 10.29 19.28 8.90
N GLU A 104 11.47 18.69 8.90
CA GLU A 104 12.30 18.49 7.71
C GLU A 104 12.05 17.11 7.11
N LYS A 105 11.73 17.02 5.81
CA LYS A 105 11.65 15.74 5.10
C LYS A 105 13.05 15.19 4.89
N LEU A 106 13.31 14.00 5.46
CA LEU A 106 14.61 13.33 5.41
C LEU A 106 14.70 12.31 4.30
N TRP A 107 13.58 11.65 4.01
CA TRP A 107 13.56 10.54 3.09
C TRP A 107 12.15 10.32 2.55
N GLU A 108 12.08 9.81 1.32
CA GLU A 108 10.82 9.41 0.73
C GLU A 108 10.99 8.19 -0.17
N MET A 109 9.96 7.40 -0.22
CA MET A 109 9.78 6.30 -1.17
C MET A 109 8.39 6.40 -1.79
N GLU A 110 8.30 6.08 -3.06
CA GLU A 110 7.06 5.89 -3.80
C GLU A 110 7.07 4.49 -4.41
N VAL A 111 5.96 3.78 -4.33
CA VAL A 111 5.77 2.47 -4.95
C VAL A 111 4.49 2.48 -5.77
N GLU A 112 4.54 1.94 -6.99
CA GLU A 112 3.36 1.76 -7.83
C GLU A 112 2.36 0.82 -7.19
N GLY A 113 1.08 1.18 -7.29
CA GLY A 113 -0.03 0.39 -6.79
C GLY A 113 -0.85 1.10 -5.71
N GLY A 114 -1.81 0.38 -5.14
CA GLY A 114 -2.74 0.88 -4.14
C GLY A 114 -2.37 0.46 -2.72
N PHE A 115 -2.64 1.32 -1.75
CA PHE A 115 -2.49 1.01 -0.34
C PHE A 115 -3.50 -0.06 0.10
N VAL A 116 -3.07 -1.01 0.92
CA VAL A 116 -3.94 -2.00 1.54
C VAL A 116 -3.96 -1.86 3.05
N SER A 117 -2.78 -1.83 3.67
CA SER A 117 -2.66 -1.70 5.13
C SER A 117 -1.23 -1.35 5.52
N SER A 118 -1.07 -0.87 6.75
CA SER A 118 0.24 -0.68 7.35
C SER A 118 0.23 -0.95 8.85
N ARG A 119 1.39 -1.31 9.40
CA ARG A 119 1.56 -1.57 10.83
C ARG A 119 2.99 -1.28 11.27
N LYS A 120 3.14 -0.56 12.37
CA LYS A 120 4.44 -0.36 13.03
C LYS A 120 4.70 -1.49 14.02
N VAL A 121 5.86 -2.12 13.93
CA VAL A 121 6.38 -3.10 14.89
C VAL A 121 7.83 -2.71 15.23
N GLY A 122 8.07 -2.35 16.45
CA GLY A 122 9.36 -1.77 16.84
C GLY A 122 9.62 -0.45 16.09
N ASN A 123 10.78 -0.35 15.46
CA ASN A 123 11.18 0.78 14.59
C ASN A 123 10.83 0.59 13.11
N LYS A 124 10.21 -0.53 12.73
CA LYS A 124 9.83 -0.81 11.34
C LYS A 124 8.36 -0.60 11.11
N VAL A 125 8.03 -0.03 9.95
CA VAL A 125 6.68 -0.04 9.41
C VAL A 125 6.59 -1.11 8.33
N HIS A 126 5.65 -2.03 8.52
CA HIS A 126 5.26 -2.99 7.51
C HIS A 126 4.12 -2.37 6.70
N LEU A 127 4.38 -2.16 5.42
CA LEU A 127 3.44 -1.59 4.46
C LEU A 127 3.01 -2.69 3.50
N VAL A 128 1.71 -2.83 3.30
CA VAL A 128 1.15 -3.77 2.32
C VAL A 128 0.45 -2.97 1.24
N THR A 129 0.84 -3.25 0.00
CA THR A 129 0.28 -2.62 -1.20
C THR A 129 -0.18 -3.69 -2.18
N ARG A 130 -0.98 -3.28 -3.16
CA ARG A 130 -1.38 -4.10 -4.31
C ARG A 130 -0.92 -3.44 -5.57
N HIS A 131 -0.43 -4.24 -6.49
CA HIS A 131 -0.05 -3.82 -7.83
C HIS A 131 -0.71 -4.72 -8.86
N THR A 132 -1.16 -4.12 -9.95
CA THR A 132 -1.61 -4.84 -11.15
C THR A 132 -0.77 -4.33 -12.32
N PRO A 133 0.01 -5.20 -12.97
CA PRO A 133 0.82 -4.82 -14.11
C PRO A 133 -0.05 -4.22 -15.21
N GLN A 134 0.44 -3.16 -15.83
CA GLN A 134 -0.21 -2.55 -16.98
C GLN A 134 0.42 -3.08 -18.25
N VAL A 135 -0.34 -3.81 -19.03
CA VAL A 135 0.10 -4.35 -20.31
C VAL A 135 -0.66 -3.63 -21.42
N GLU A 136 0.04 -2.82 -22.20
CA GLU A 136 -0.57 -2.07 -23.29
C GLU A 136 -1.22 -3.02 -24.30
N GLY A 137 -2.50 -2.77 -24.61
CA GLY A 137 -3.27 -3.58 -25.55
C GLY A 137 -3.89 -4.84 -24.96
N LEU A 138 -3.59 -5.21 -23.72
CA LEU A 138 -4.24 -6.33 -23.04
C LEU A 138 -5.72 -6.02 -22.77
N LYS A 139 -6.60 -6.94 -23.15
CA LYS A 139 -8.03 -6.83 -22.88
C LYS A 139 -8.44 -7.82 -21.79
N TYR A 140 -8.87 -7.29 -20.64
CA TYR A 140 -9.31 -8.13 -19.52
C TYR A 140 -10.60 -8.88 -19.78
N PHE A 141 -11.47 -8.34 -20.64
CA PHE A 141 -12.67 -9.04 -21.09
C PHE A 141 -12.41 -9.69 -22.44
N VAL A 142 -12.30 -11.01 -22.44
CA VAL A 142 -12.05 -11.80 -23.63
C VAL A 142 -13.40 -12.26 -24.19
N SER A 143 -13.85 -11.64 -25.27
CA SER A 143 -15.14 -11.95 -25.91
C SER A 143 -15.03 -12.91 -27.11
N ASP A 144 -13.83 -13.09 -27.64
CA ASP A 144 -13.58 -13.90 -28.83
C ASP A 144 -12.18 -14.51 -28.86
N SER A 145 -11.98 -15.48 -29.75
CA SER A 145 -10.70 -16.19 -29.88
C SER A 145 -9.55 -15.30 -30.38
N ALA A 146 -9.84 -14.24 -31.12
CA ALA A 146 -8.81 -13.34 -31.63
C ALA A 146 -8.27 -12.49 -30.48
N THR A 147 -9.13 -11.99 -29.61
CA THR A 147 -8.76 -11.29 -28.38
C THR A 147 -7.95 -12.19 -27.44
N TYR A 148 -8.36 -13.46 -27.30
CA TYR A 148 -7.60 -14.43 -26.49
C TYR A 148 -6.17 -14.62 -27.02
N LEU A 149 -6.01 -14.90 -28.31
CA LEU A 149 -4.70 -15.11 -28.94
C LEU A 149 -3.81 -13.85 -28.86
N ASN A 150 -4.40 -12.67 -29.03
CA ASN A 150 -3.67 -11.42 -28.87
C ASN A 150 -3.18 -11.24 -27.44
N ASN A 151 -4.01 -11.50 -26.45
CA ASN A 151 -3.63 -11.43 -25.05
C ASN A 151 -2.52 -12.42 -24.70
N GLU A 152 -2.62 -13.67 -25.19
CA GLU A 152 -1.59 -14.70 -25.02
C GLU A 152 -0.24 -14.21 -25.55
N GLN A 153 -0.20 -13.65 -26.78
CA GLN A 153 1.03 -13.09 -27.36
C GLN A 153 1.61 -11.93 -26.54
N LEU A 154 0.74 -11.05 -26.03
CA LEU A 154 1.18 -9.93 -25.19
C LEU A 154 1.76 -10.43 -23.88
N ILE A 155 1.12 -11.40 -23.22
CA ILE A 155 1.60 -11.97 -21.96
C ILE A 155 2.92 -12.73 -22.14
N ASP A 156 3.03 -13.53 -23.21
CA ASP A 156 4.25 -14.28 -23.52
C ASP A 156 5.46 -13.38 -23.84
N ALA A 157 5.20 -12.13 -24.23
CA ALA A 157 6.25 -11.16 -24.51
C ALA A 157 6.74 -10.38 -23.28
N LEU A 158 6.04 -10.48 -22.13
CA LEU A 158 6.42 -9.76 -20.92
C LEU A 158 7.69 -10.32 -20.28
N SER A 159 8.53 -9.41 -19.85
CA SER A 159 9.60 -9.72 -18.90
C SER A 159 9.06 -9.62 -17.46
N ILE A 160 9.83 -10.13 -16.51
CA ILE A 160 9.45 -10.00 -15.09
C ILE A 160 9.48 -8.53 -14.64
N GLU A 161 10.34 -7.72 -15.20
CA GLU A 161 10.48 -6.28 -14.93
C GLU A 161 9.25 -5.49 -15.37
N ASP A 162 8.51 -6.00 -16.38
CA ASP A 162 7.24 -5.40 -16.83
C ASP A 162 6.08 -5.70 -15.88
N ILE A 163 6.24 -6.72 -15.04
CA ILE A 163 5.22 -7.21 -14.11
C ILE A 163 5.39 -6.61 -12.71
N LEU A 164 6.62 -6.39 -12.28
CA LEU A 164 6.91 -5.90 -10.94
C LEU A 164 6.63 -4.40 -10.80
N PRO A 165 6.14 -3.94 -9.62
CA PRO A 165 5.93 -2.52 -9.37
C PRO A 165 7.25 -1.76 -9.36
N LYS A 166 7.24 -0.55 -9.86
CA LYS A 166 8.38 0.36 -9.81
C LYS A 166 8.44 1.08 -8.47
N PHE A 167 9.66 1.30 -8.01
CA PHE A 167 9.96 2.04 -6.79
C PHE A 167 10.79 3.27 -7.11
N LYS A 168 10.49 4.37 -6.43
CA LYS A 168 11.36 5.55 -6.44
C LYS A 168 11.77 5.87 -5.01
N ILE A 169 13.06 6.06 -4.78
CA ILE A 169 13.61 6.53 -3.49
C ILE A 169 14.27 7.88 -3.72
N ASN A 170 13.80 8.90 -3.03
CA ASN A 170 14.22 10.29 -3.21
C ASN A 170 14.17 10.72 -4.69
N GLY A 171 13.10 10.33 -5.40
CA GLY A 171 12.88 10.63 -6.80
C GLY A 171 13.68 9.78 -7.81
N ILE A 172 14.52 8.85 -7.33
CA ILE A 172 15.36 7.99 -8.19
C ILE A 172 14.77 6.58 -8.21
N GLU A 173 14.52 6.06 -9.40
CA GLU A 173 14.05 4.68 -9.58
C GLU A 173 15.05 3.68 -9.02
N ARG A 174 14.54 2.68 -8.28
CA ARG A 174 15.32 1.64 -7.62
C ARG A 174 14.64 0.28 -7.79
N GLU A 175 15.44 -0.72 -8.02
CA GLU A 175 15.03 -2.11 -8.00
C GLU A 175 15.07 -2.61 -6.55
N ILE A 176 13.89 -2.76 -5.94
CA ILE A 176 13.73 -3.21 -4.55
C ILE A 176 13.20 -4.64 -4.50
N LEU A 177 12.28 -4.96 -5.39
CA LEU A 177 11.65 -6.27 -5.49
C LEU A 177 12.28 -7.05 -6.64
N GLN A 178 12.68 -8.29 -6.37
CA GLN A 178 13.25 -9.18 -7.36
C GLN A 178 12.31 -10.37 -7.60
N ALA A 179 12.45 -11.04 -8.73
CA ALA A 179 11.60 -12.17 -9.12
C ALA A 179 11.62 -13.31 -8.09
N ASP A 180 12.78 -13.60 -7.50
CA ASP A 180 12.97 -14.64 -6.48
C ASP A 180 12.36 -14.28 -5.11
N SER A 181 11.97 -13.03 -4.92
CA SER A 181 11.24 -12.54 -3.75
C SER A 181 9.73 -12.60 -3.90
N CYS A 182 9.24 -13.12 -5.04
CA CYS A 182 7.81 -13.25 -5.35
C CYS A 182 7.35 -14.70 -5.21
N TYR A 183 6.36 -14.88 -4.38
CA TYR A 183 5.74 -16.17 -4.14
C TYR A 183 4.50 -16.34 -5.01
N VAL A 184 4.33 -17.51 -5.57
CA VAL A 184 3.15 -17.91 -6.34
C VAL A 184 2.56 -19.18 -5.72
N THR A 185 1.26 -19.36 -5.85
CA THR A 185 0.61 -20.61 -5.42
C THR A 185 0.97 -21.72 -6.40
N ASP A 186 1.48 -22.84 -5.89
CA ASP A 186 1.69 -24.03 -6.72
C ASP A 186 0.32 -24.58 -7.17
N VAL A 187 0.07 -24.52 -8.46
CA VAL A 187 -1.19 -24.97 -9.09
C VAL A 187 -1.48 -26.46 -8.88
N ASN A 188 -0.45 -27.26 -8.59
CA ASN A 188 -0.59 -28.69 -8.31
C ASN A 188 -0.78 -28.99 -6.81
N HIS A 189 -0.72 -27.96 -5.95
CA HIS A 189 -0.89 -28.13 -4.53
C HIS A 189 -2.38 -28.26 -4.20
N GLU A 190 -2.73 -29.15 -3.25
CA GLU A 190 -4.11 -29.38 -2.81
C GLU A 190 -4.84 -28.13 -2.28
N LEU A 191 -4.08 -27.13 -1.85
CA LEU A 191 -4.60 -25.82 -1.41
C LEU A 191 -4.80 -24.83 -2.56
N ALA A 192 -4.34 -25.17 -3.79
CA ALA A 192 -4.51 -24.27 -4.92
C ALA A 192 -5.99 -24.10 -5.27
N PRO A 193 -6.48 -22.87 -5.43
CA PRO A 193 -7.82 -22.64 -5.96
C PRO A 193 -7.95 -23.20 -7.38
N ALA A 194 -9.15 -23.63 -7.78
CA ALA A 194 -9.39 -24.24 -9.09
C ALA A 194 -9.06 -23.31 -10.29
N ASN A 195 -9.02 -21.99 -10.05
CA ASN A 195 -8.66 -20.97 -11.03
C ASN A 195 -7.47 -20.18 -10.47
N THR A 196 -6.29 -20.80 -10.49
CA THR A 196 -5.05 -20.15 -10.05
C THR A 196 -4.54 -19.20 -11.10
N GLY A 197 -4.26 -18.01 -10.67
CA GLY A 197 -3.73 -16.92 -11.46
C GLY A 197 -4.47 -15.64 -11.13
N SER A 198 -3.75 -14.71 -10.55
CA SER A 198 -4.26 -13.39 -10.25
C SER A 198 -3.40 -12.37 -10.99
N PRO A 199 -3.99 -11.38 -11.65
CA PRO A 199 -3.22 -10.28 -12.20
C PRO A 199 -2.70 -9.35 -11.09
N ILE A 200 -3.01 -9.66 -9.84
CA ILE A 200 -2.69 -8.82 -8.69
C ILE A 200 -1.48 -9.39 -7.96
N LEU A 201 -0.53 -8.52 -7.69
CA LEU A 201 0.58 -8.76 -6.77
C LEU A 201 0.29 -8.05 -5.45
N THR A 202 0.24 -8.79 -4.36
CA THR A 202 0.28 -8.22 -3.01
C THR A 202 1.73 -8.08 -2.58
N ILE A 203 2.17 -6.86 -2.28
CA ILE A 203 3.54 -6.54 -1.90
C ILE A 203 3.59 -6.25 -0.40
N ILE A 204 4.56 -6.83 0.29
CA ILE A 204 4.85 -6.55 1.69
C ILE A 204 6.21 -5.90 1.76
N LEU A 205 6.25 -4.70 2.33
CA LEU A 205 7.46 -3.92 2.54
C LEU A 205 7.75 -3.79 4.03
N ALA A 206 9.02 -3.85 4.43
CA ALA A 206 9.47 -3.48 5.77
C ALA A 206 10.43 -2.29 5.65
N ILE A 207 10.05 -1.16 6.21
CA ILE A 207 10.80 0.09 6.15
C ILE A 207 11.20 0.46 7.57
N ASP A 208 12.49 0.56 7.82
CA ASP A 208 13.02 1.02 9.11
C ASP A 208 12.96 2.55 9.17
N ILE A 209 12.24 3.09 10.15
CA ILE A 209 12.06 4.54 10.32
C ILE A 209 13.39 5.22 10.72
N GLU A 210 14.23 4.54 11.49
CA GLU A 210 15.51 5.08 11.94
C GLU A 210 16.59 5.00 10.85
N ASN A 211 16.52 3.95 10.02
CA ASN A 211 17.44 3.74 8.89
C ASN A 211 16.68 3.37 7.61
N PRO A 212 16.01 4.34 6.97
CA PRO A 212 15.14 4.09 5.83
C PRO A 212 15.87 3.65 4.55
N SER A 213 17.21 3.64 4.54
CA SER A 213 17.99 3.05 3.44
C SER A 213 17.85 1.53 3.33
N ILE A 214 17.36 0.87 4.38
CA ILE A 214 17.15 -0.59 4.44
C ILE A 214 15.67 -0.86 4.19
N VAL A 215 15.35 -1.33 2.98
CA VAL A 215 14.02 -1.77 2.59
C VAL A 215 14.09 -3.26 2.30
N SER A 216 13.22 -4.03 2.92
CA SER A 216 12.98 -5.44 2.61
C SER A 216 11.61 -5.57 1.97
N ALA A 217 11.52 -6.28 0.85
CA ALA A 217 10.30 -6.46 0.09
C ALA A 217 10.11 -7.91 -0.32
N VAL A 218 8.87 -8.38 -0.29
CA VAL A 218 8.43 -9.63 -0.90
C VAL A 218 7.10 -9.39 -1.61
N CYS A 219 6.80 -10.19 -2.63
CA CYS A 219 5.48 -10.17 -3.23
C CYS A 219 4.83 -11.56 -3.17
N TYR A 220 3.51 -11.54 -3.29
CA TYR A 220 2.67 -12.72 -3.39
C TYR A 220 1.66 -12.50 -4.51
N ASN A 221 1.61 -13.43 -5.47
CA ASN A 221 0.76 -13.32 -6.66
C ASN A 221 -0.67 -13.73 -6.36
N GLU A 222 -1.34 -12.96 -5.53
CA GLU A 222 -2.76 -13.09 -5.22
C GLU A 222 -3.32 -11.78 -4.63
N SER A 223 -4.63 -11.63 -4.72
CA SER A 223 -5.35 -10.59 -4.00
C SER A 223 -5.58 -11.02 -2.56
N THR A 224 -5.34 -10.12 -1.62
CA THR A 224 -5.62 -10.37 -0.21
C THR A 224 -6.87 -9.63 0.24
N ASN A 225 -7.71 -10.28 1.05
CA ASN A 225 -8.96 -9.72 1.57
C ASN A 225 -8.83 -9.24 3.02
N GLY A 226 -7.88 -9.79 3.76
CA GLY A 226 -7.63 -9.41 5.14
C GLY A 226 -6.15 -9.51 5.51
N ILE A 227 -5.74 -8.69 6.47
CA ILE A 227 -4.36 -8.64 6.95
C ILE A 227 -4.39 -8.60 8.47
N TYR A 228 -3.58 -9.43 9.07
CA TYR A 228 -3.28 -9.37 10.50
C TYR A 228 -1.76 -9.33 10.71
N VAL A 229 -1.30 -8.42 11.55
CA VAL A 229 0.12 -8.26 11.87
C VAL A 229 0.32 -8.42 13.37
N SER A 230 1.15 -9.40 13.76
CA SER A 230 1.67 -9.60 15.10
C SER A 230 3.11 -9.08 15.21
N GLU A 231 3.74 -9.23 16.37
CA GLU A 231 5.14 -8.84 16.57
C GLU A 231 6.13 -9.59 15.66
N ASN A 232 5.79 -10.82 15.25
CA ASN A 232 6.72 -11.71 14.55
C ASN A 232 6.19 -12.21 13.19
N SER A 233 4.96 -11.86 12.82
CA SER A 233 4.35 -12.43 11.63
C SER A 233 3.29 -11.51 11.03
N ILE A 234 3.19 -11.58 9.70
CA ILE A 234 2.07 -11.03 8.93
C ILE A 234 1.28 -12.23 8.40
N TYR A 235 -0.03 -12.14 8.53
CA TYR A 235 -0.97 -13.09 7.96
C TYR A 235 -1.81 -12.38 6.91
N LEU A 236 -1.79 -12.91 5.70
CA LEU A 236 -2.68 -12.49 4.61
C LEU A 236 -3.79 -13.52 4.49
N THR A 237 -5.01 -13.07 4.27
CA THR A 237 -6.15 -13.97 4.06
C THR A 237 -6.78 -13.73 2.70
N GLN A 238 -7.23 -14.82 2.09
CA GLN A 238 -7.92 -14.84 0.81
C GLN A 238 -9.15 -15.76 0.90
N GLY A 239 -10.28 -15.30 0.39
CA GLY A 239 -11.47 -16.13 0.28
C GLY A 239 -11.34 -17.13 -0.87
N ASP A 240 -11.57 -18.39 -0.61
CA ASP A 240 -11.70 -19.46 -1.61
C ASP A 240 -13.17 -19.84 -1.76
N TYR A 241 -13.72 -19.51 -2.93
CA TYR A 241 -15.12 -19.75 -3.29
C TYR A 241 -15.29 -20.87 -4.32
N THR A 242 -14.23 -21.66 -4.57
CA THR A 242 -14.21 -22.66 -5.65
C THR A 242 -15.03 -23.89 -5.32
N ASP A 243 -15.24 -24.17 -4.05
CA ASP A 243 -15.96 -25.37 -3.58
C ASP A 243 -17.44 -25.01 -3.29
N GLY A 244 -18.20 -24.67 -4.30
CA GLY A 244 -19.59 -24.18 -4.37
C GLY A 244 -20.56 -24.32 -3.20
N ASN A 245 -20.19 -24.96 -2.10
CA ASN A 245 -21.04 -25.23 -0.94
C ASN A 245 -20.58 -24.52 0.36
N GLU A 246 -19.29 -24.26 0.56
CA GLU A 246 -18.81 -23.57 1.77
C GLU A 246 -17.59 -22.72 1.44
N PRO A 247 -17.66 -21.37 1.63
CA PRO A 247 -16.51 -20.51 1.43
C PRO A 247 -15.44 -20.84 2.46
N LYS A 248 -14.22 -21.07 2.00
CA LYS A 248 -13.04 -21.33 2.83
C LYS A 248 -12.13 -20.10 2.82
N THR A 249 -11.26 -20.00 3.82
CA THR A 249 -10.26 -18.94 3.88
C THR A 249 -8.87 -19.55 3.79
N LEU A 250 -8.11 -19.12 2.78
CA LEU A 250 -6.68 -19.36 2.71
C LEU A 250 -5.97 -18.34 3.59
N VAL A 251 -5.02 -18.81 4.37
CA VAL A 251 -4.19 -17.99 5.25
C VAL A 251 -2.73 -18.20 4.88
N HIS A 252 -2.05 -17.12 4.55
CA HIS A 252 -0.62 -17.12 4.23
C HIS A 252 0.13 -16.43 5.36
N LYS A 253 1.15 -17.06 5.89
CA LYS A 253 1.99 -16.53 6.96
C LYS A 253 3.34 -16.08 6.40
N PHE A 254 3.73 -14.87 6.74
CA PHE A 254 5.07 -14.33 6.52
C PHE A 254 5.69 -14.03 7.88
N SER A 255 6.90 -14.51 8.11
CA SER A 255 7.69 -14.15 9.29
C SER A 255 8.31 -12.78 9.07
N ILE A 256 8.31 -11.94 10.10
CA ILE A 256 8.94 -10.61 10.10
C ILE A 256 10.04 -10.54 11.14
N GLY A 257 11.16 -9.94 10.76
CA GLY A 257 12.35 -9.83 11.61
C GLY A 257 13.40 -8.96 10.94
N SER A 258 14.58 -9.50 10.69
CA SER A 258 15.61 -8.84 9.87
C SER A 258 15.18 -8.72 8.41
N SER A 259 14.44 -9.71 7.91
CA SER A 259 13.82 -9.74 6.58
C SER A 259 12.42 -10.33 6.67
N ILE A 260 11.64 -10.16 5.60
CA ILE A 260 10.34 -10.80 5.44
C ILE A 260 10.56 -12.12 4.73
N MET A 261 10.00 -13.20 5.26
CA MET A 261 10.11 -14.55 4.67
C MET A 261 8.76 -15.25 4.71
N TYR A 262 8.43 -15.93 3.63
CA TYR A 262 7.25 -16.78 3.60
C TYR A 262 7.40 -17.95 4.58
N GLY A 263 6.39 -18.16 5.43
CA GLY A 263 6.41 -19.18 6.48
C GLY A 263 5.50 -20.36 6.22
N GLY A 264 4.55 -20.23 5.30
CA GLY A 264 3.60 -21.29 4.93
C GLY A 264 2.19 -20.80 4.74
N SER A 265 1.34 -21.68 4.21
CA SER A 265 -0.09 -21.45 4.03
C SER A 265 -0.93 -22.56 4.66
N GLY A 266 -2.16 -22.23 5.01
CA GLY A 266 -3.17 -23.15 5.50
C GLY A 266 -4.55 -22.73 5.06
N LYS A 267 -5.50 -23.68 5.13
CA LYS A 267 -6.90 -23.47 4.80
C LYS A 267 -7.72 -23.63 6.07
N ILE A 268 -8.65 -22.72 6.31
CA ILE A 268 -9.60 -22.77 7.42
C ILE A 268 -11.02 -22.69 6.89
N ASP A 269 -11.89 -23.47 7.53
CA ASP A 269 -13.34 -23.55 7.25
C ASP A 269 -14.08 -22.41 7.94
#